data_89b2d7f27ee1965b47d5d844c91783d2
#
_entry.id   89b2d7f27ee1965b47d5d844c91783d2
#
_cell.length_a   1.000
_cell.length_b   1.000
_cell.length_c   1.000
_cell.angle_alpha   90.00
_cell.angle_beta   90.00
_cell.angle_gamma   90.00
#
_symmetry.space_group_name_H-M   'P 1'
#
loop_
_entity.id
_entity.type
_entity.pdbx_description
1 polymer ?
#
loop_
_entity_poly.entity_id
_entity_poly.type
_entity_poly.pdbx_seq_one_letter_code
_entity_poly.pdbx_strand_id
1 'polypeptide(L)'
;MDYKTSEVLEFIEENDVKFIKLAFCDIFGNQKNITIMPTELKRAFYEGVSFDASAVTGFMKVEESDLLLFPEANTMYLLPWRPQHGRVVRFFCNIKHPDGRDFEGDCRNILKEVIKDSKQKGFTCKIGCESGFYLFEQDEFGNPTMIPYDKGTYCDIYPNDRCENIRRDICLLLEEMGIKPTSSHHEQGPGQNEIDYEYSNALSAADNLISFRSLVKTKASENGLFASFMPRPLETECGSGLHINISLYKDNKNIF
;
A
#
# COMPACT_ATOMS: atom_id res chain seq x y z
N MET A 1 13.86 11.41 -0.12
CA MET A 1 14.79 11.72 -1.23
C MET A 1 13.95 12.01 -2.45
N ASP A 2 14.30 13.02 -3.22
CA ASP A 2 13.63 13.26 -4.50
C ASP A 2 14.46 12.62 -5.59
N TYR A 3 14.08 11.41 -6.00
CA TYR A 3 14.77 10.69 -7.08
C TYR A 3 14.53 11.39 -8.42
N LYS A 4 15.61 11.63 -9.15
CA LYS A 4 15.52 12.02 -10.56
C LYS A 4 15.22 10.78 -11.40
N THR A 5 14.52 10.96 -12.51
CA THR A 5 14.22 9.84 -13.44
C THR A 5 15.49 9.10 -13.88
N SER A 6 16.63 9.81 -14.04
CA SER A 6 17.92 9.20 -14.39
C SER A 6 18.44 8.26 -13.33
N GLU A 7 18.34 8.62 -12.04
CA GLU A 7 18.78 7.79 -10.91
C GLU A 7 17.93 6.52 -10.80
N VAL A 8 16.63 6.64 -11.08
CA VAL A 8 15.72 5.48 -11.11
C VAL A 8 16.09 4.52 -12.23
N LEU A 9 16.38 5.03 -13.44
CA LEU A 9 16.78 4.19 -14.58
C LEU A 9 18.09 3.45 -14.31
N GLU A 10 19.08 4.13 -13.72
CA GLU A 10 20.35 3.54 -13.30
C GLU A 10 20.12 2.44 -12.24
N PHE A 11 19.32 2.72 -11.21
CA PHE A 11 18.96 1.71 -10.19
C PHE A 11 18.32 0.46 -10.80
N ILE A 12 17.41 0.62 -11.75
CA ILE A 12 16.72 -0.50 -12.43
C ILE A 12 17.73 -1.39 -13.17
N GLU A 13 18.72 -0.79 -13.84
CA GLU A 13 19.76 -1.51 -14.58
C GLU A 13 20.72 -2.24 -13.64
N GLU A 14 21.20 -1.56 -12.59
CA GLU A 14 22.18 -2.11 -11.64
C GLU A 14 21.62 -3.21 -10.75
N ASN A 15 20.31 -3.24 -10.51
CA ASN A 15 19.67 -4.16 -9.57
C ASN A 15 18.96 -5.35 -10.19
N ASP A 16 19.26 -5.71 -11.45
CA ASP A 16 18.65 -6.85 -12.17
C ASP A 16 17.12 -6.84 -12.14
N VAL A 17 16.51 -5.65 -12.21
CA VAL A 17 15.05 -5.52 -12.26
C VAL A 17 14.56 -5.99 -13.63
N LYS A 18 13.60 -6.90 -13.64
CA LYS A 18 13.01 -7.48 -14.86
C LYS A 18 11.55 -7.10 -15.05
N PHE A 19 10.86 -6.73 -13.98
CA PHE A 19 9.45 -6.39 -14.02
C PHE A 19 9.18 -5.11 -13.25
N ILE A 20 8.41 -4.22 -13.84
CA ILE A 20 8.03 -2.94 -13.24
C ILE A 20 6.51 -2.89 -13.15
N LYS A 21 6.00 -2.76 -11.93
CA LYS A 21 4.58 -2.64 -11.66
C LYS A 21 4.19 -1.17 -11.57
N LEU A 22 3.33 -0.74 -12.46
CA LEU A 22 2.68 0.57 -12.45
C LEU A 22 1.38 0.44 -11.66
N ALA A 23 1.40 0.85 -10.40
CA ALA A 23 0.30 0.64 -9.47
C ALA A 23 -0.56 1.90 -9.31
N PHE A 24 -1.86 1.70 -9.17
CA PHE A 24 -2.85 2.72 -8.84
C PHE A 24 -3.96 2.08 -8.00
N CYS A 25 -4.86 2.88 -7.45
CA CYS A 25 -6.02 2.38 -6.71
C CYS A 25 -7.31 2.67 -7.45
N ASP A 26 -8.27 1.74 -7.37
CA ASP A 26 -9.66 2.03 -7.75
C ASP A 26 -10.36 2.89 -6.66
N ILE A 27 -11.60 3.27 -6.90
CA ILE A 27 -12.40 4.09 -5.97
C ILE A 27 -12.69 3.41 -4.62
N PHE A 28 -12.47 2.10 -4.50
CA PHE A 28 -12.62 1.32 -3.26
C PHE A 28 -11.28 1.13 -2.53
N GLY A 29 -10.18 1.73 -3.02
CA GLY A 29 -8.85 1.57 -2.45
C GLY A 29 -8.21 0.20 -2.74
N ASN A 30 -8.70 -0.55 -3.72
CA ASN A 30 -8.04 -1.77 -4.16
C ASN A 30 -6.89 -1.42 -5.10
N GLN A 31 -5.70 -1.91 -4.77
CA GLN A 31 -4.54 -1.73 -5.63
C GLN A 31 -4.69 -2.54 -6.91
N LYS A 32 -4.52 -1.86 -8.03
CA LYS A 32 -4.42 -2.42 -9.38
C LYS A 32 -3.01 -2.17 -9.91
N ASN A 33 -2.58 -2.90 -10.92
CA ASN A 33 -1.32 -2.61 -11.60
C ASN A 33 -1.29 -3.12 -13.03
N ILE A 34 -0.46 -2.46 -13.85
CA ILE A 34 0.03 -2.98 -15.13
C ILE A 34 1.52 -3.28 -14.94
N THR A 35 1.98 -4.37 -15.51
CA THR A 35 3.41 -4.72 -15.50
C THR A 35 4.02 -4.37 -16.85
N ILE A 36 5.12 -3.61 -16.83
CA ILE A 36 5.92 -3.28 -17.99
C ILE A 36 7.35 -3.84 -17.85
N MET A 37 8.05 -3.95 -18.97
CA MET A 37 9.47 -4.31 -18.98
C MET A 37 10.34 -3.06 -18.72
N PRO A 38 11.56 -3.21 -18.19
CA PRO A 38 12.46 -2.10 -17.90
C PRO A 38 12.73 -1.18 -19.09
N THR A 39 12.78 -1.73 -20.30
CA THR A 39 12.95 -0.98 -21.54
C THR A 39 11.86 0.06 -21.79
N GLU A 40 10.65 -0.16 -21.26
CA GLU A 40 9.51 0.71 -21.40
C GLU A 40 9.45 1.83 -20.35
N LEU A 41 10.25 1.72 -19.26
CA LEU A 41 10.13 2.64 -18.12
C LEU A 41 10.40 4.09 -18.51
N LYS A 42 11.40 4.32 -19.36
CA LYS A 42 11.72 5.67 -19.84
C LYS A 42 10.50 6.28 -20.56
N ARG A 43 9.89 5.54 -21.48
CA ARG A 43 8.68 5.97 -22.19
C ARG A 43 7.53 6.22 -21.19
N ALA A 44 7.34 5.33 -20.21
CA ALA A 44 6.30 5.47 -19.22
C ALA A 44 6.39 6.77 -18.40
N PHE A 45 7.60 7.25 -18.09
CA PHE A 45 7.79 8.52 -17.40
C PHE A 45 7.39 9.74 -18.24
N TYR A 46 7.61 9.70 -19.55
CA TYR A 46 7.40 10.87 -20.43
C TYR A 46 6.05 10.85 -21.14
N GLU A 47 5.57 9.68 -21.55
CA GLU A 47 4.36 9.53 -22.36
C GLU A 47 3.22 8.86 -21.61
N GLY A 48 3.53 8.25 -20.46
CA GLY A 48 2.59 7.42 -19.73
C GLY A 48 2.37 6.04 -20.37
N VAL A 49 1.59 5.22 -19.71
CA VAL A 49 1.13 3.90 -20.20
C VAL A 49 -0.37 3.89 -20.24
N SER A 50 -0.95 3.71 -21.41
CA SER A 50 -2.39 3.71 -21.59
C SER A 50 -3.03 2.44 -21.01
N PHE A 51 -4.24 2.59 -20.49
CA PHE A 51 -5.07 1.49 -20.03
C PHE A 51 -6.56 1.80 -20.27
N ASP A 52 -7.35 0.74 -20.40
CA ASP A 52 -8.81 0.85 -20.47
C ASP A 52 -9.39 1.10 -19.08
N ALA A 53 -9.70 2.34 -18.79
CA ALA A 53 -10.26 2.76 -17.51
C ALA A 53 -11.74 2.38 -17.36
N SER A 54 -12.44 2.02 -18.44
CA SER A 54 -13.81 1.52 -18.35
C SER A 54 -13.90 0.13 -17.70
N ALA A 55 -12.79 -0.63 -17.74
CA ALA A 55 -12.66 -1.91 -17.05
C ALA A 55 -12.42 -1.75 -15.53
N VAL A 56 -12.18 -0.51 -15.05
CA VAL A 56 -12.00 -0.21 -13.62
C VAL A 56 -13.28 0.39 -13.07
N THR A 57 -13.92 -0.32 -12.14
CA THR A 57 -15.21 0.09 -11.58
C THR A 57 -15.17 1.52 -11.02
N GLY A 58 -16.07 2.35 -11.50
CA GLY A 58 -16.23 3.74 -11.06
C GLY A 58 -15.32 4.76 -11.74
N PHE A 59 -14.46 4.36 -12.69
CA PHE A 59 -13.57 5.29 -13.39
C PHE A 59 -14.27 5.98 -14.56
N MET A 60 -14.35 5.31 -15.71
CA MET A 60 -14.78 5.93 -16.96
C MET A 60 -15.89 5.13 -17.64
N LYS A 61 -16.56 5.75 -18.61
CA LYS A 61 -17.47 5.06 -19.53
C LYS A 61 -16.69 4.53 -20.74
N VAL A 62 -17.27 3.54 -21.43
CA VAL A 62 -16.63 2.88 -22.57
C VAL A 62 -16.29 3.86 -23.71
N GLU A 63 -17.09 4.92 -23.88
CA GLU A 63 -16.91 5.91 -24.94
C GLU A 63 -15.69 6.82 -24.72
N GLU A 64 -15.19 6.92 -23.47
CA GLU A 64 -14.05 7.77 -23.09
C GLU A 64 -13.07 6.99 -22.20
N SER A 65 -12.73 5.77 -22.62
CA SER A 65 -12.09 4.79 -21.74
C SER A 65 -10.58 4.98 -21.53
N ASP A 66 -9.89 5.72 -22.39
CA ASP A 66 -8.43 5.79 -22.34
C ASP A 66 -7.93 6.76 -21.26
N LEU A 67 -7.21 6.22 -20.28
CA LEU A 67 -6.41 6.98 -19.34
C LEU A 67 -4.95 6.53 -19.38
N LEU A 68 -4.06 7.36 -18.86
CA LEU A 68 -2.62 7.16 -18.86
C LEU A 68 -2.06 7.06 -17.44
N LEU A 69 -1.21 6.07 -17.19
CA LEU A 69 -0.45 5.90 -15.95
C LEU A 69 0.93 6.54 -16.08
N PHE A 70 1.22 7.52 -15.25
CA PHE A 70 2.54 8.14 -15.14
C PHE A 70 3.19 7.73 -13.83
N PRO A 71 4.27 6.92 -13.84
CA PRO A 71 4.94 6.51 -12.61
C PRO A 71 5.54 7.71 -11.87
N GLU A 72 5.44 7.70 -10.54
CA GLU A 72 6.06 8.71 -9.69
C GLU A 72 7.37 8.17 -9.11
N ALA A 73 8.51 8.74 -9.51
CA ALA A 73 9.85 8.26 -9.18
C ALA A 73 10.07 8.05 -7.68
N ASN A 74 9.56 8.96 -6.85
CA ASN A 74 9.70 8.92 -5.39
C ASN A 74 8.92 7.80 -4.70
N THR A 75 8.11 7.07 -5.45
CA THR A 75 7.32 5.93 -4.95
C THR A 75 7.89 4.58 -5.34
N MET A 76 9.13 4.58 -5.85
CA MET A 76 9.83 3.34 -6.21
C MET A 76 10.06 2.47 -4.99
N TYR A 77 9.53 1.24 -5.04
CA TYR A 77 9.83 0.19 -4.05
C TYR A 77 10.23 -1.10 -4.75
N LEU A 78 11.37 -1.64 -4.34
CA LEU A 78 11.70 -3.03 -4.61
C LEU A 78 10.77 -3.91 -3.77
N LEU A 79 10.13 -4.90 -4.39
CA LEU A 79 9.23 -5.80 -3.69
C LEU A 79 10.02 -6.97 -3.07
N PRO A 80 10.32 -6.95 -1.75
CA PRO A 80 11.27 -7.88 -1.13
C PRO A 80 10.75 -9.33 -1.07
N TRP A 81 9.44 -9.53 -1.15
CA TRP A 81 8.83 -10.87 -1.20
C TRP A 81 8.84 -11.51 -2.59
N ARG A 82 9.45 -10.87 -3.57
CA ARG A 82 9.62 -11.43 -4.92
C ARG A 82 11.02 -12.04 -5.06
N PRO A 83 11.21 -12.98 -6.00
CA PRO A 83 12.51 -13.62 -6.23
C PRO A 83 13.62 -12.59 -6.42
N GLN A 84 14.82 -12.93 -5.91
CA GLN A 84 15.99 -12.05 -6.03
C GLN A 84 16.58 -12.01 -7.45
N HIS A 85 16.36 -13.07 -8.24
CA HIS A 85 16.63 -13.06 -9.67
C HIS A 85 15.39 -12.59 -10.42
N GLY A 86 15.58 -11.61 -11.30
CA GLY A 86 14.46 -10.97 -11.98
C GLY A 86 13.60 -10.15 -11.04
N ARG A 87 14.23 -9.27 -10.27
CA ARG A 87 13.60 -8.43 -9.25
C ARG A 87 12.42 -7.65 -9.80
N VAL A 88 11.48 -7.36 -8.93
CA VAL A 88 10.26 -6.62 -9.25
C VAL A 88 10.25 -5.30 -8.49
N VAL A 89 10.11 -4.20 -9.22
CA VAL A 89 9.91 -2.86 -8.66
C VAL A 89 8.46 -2.43 -8.88
N ARG A 90 7.92 -1.67 -7.95
CA ARG A 90 6.62 -1.02 -8.07
C ARG A 90 6.76 0.49 -7.96
N PHE A 91 6.03 1.20 -8.80
CA PHE A 91 5.74 2.63 -8.68
C PHE A 91 4.25 2.83 -8.44
N PHE A 92 3.89 3.78 -7.59
CA PHE A 92 2.57 4.37 -7.68
C PHE A 92 2.53 5.37 -8.82
N CYS A 93 1.39 5.40 -9.52
CA CYS A 93 1.21 6.25 -10.69
C CYS A 93 0.21 7.36 -10.41
N ASN A 94 0.40 8.47 -11.11
CA ASN A 94 -0.64 9.48 -11.30
C ASN A 94 -1.42 9.09 -12.55
N ILE A 95 -2.73 9.31 -12.51
CA ILE A 95 -3.62 8.99 -13.63
C ILE A 95 -3.98 10.29 -14.35
N LYS A 96 -3.84 10.29 -15.69
CA LYS A 96 -4.13 11.45 -16.52
C LYS A 96 -4.99 11.10 -17.71
N HIS A 97 -5.73 12.08 -18.18
CA HIS A 97 -6.37 12.04 -19.49
C HIS A 97 -5.33 12.13 -20.62
N PRO A 98 -5.67 11.68 -21.85
CA PRO A 98 -4.77 11.78 -23.00
C PRO A 98 -4.34 13.21 -23.34
N ASP A 99 -5.11 14.21 -22.95
CA ASP A 99 -4.78 15.63 -23.13
C ASP A 99 -3.83 16.20 -22.05
N GLY A 100 -3.41 15.37 -21.10
CA GLY A 100 -2.47 15.70 -20.02
C GLY A 100 -3.11 16.23 -18.73
N ARG A 101 -4.41 16.46 -18.70
CA ARG A 101 -5.13 16.83 -17.46
C ARG A 101 -5.09 15.65 -16.48
N ASP A 102 -4.99 15.97 -15.19
CA ASP A 102 -5.10 14.97 -14.13
C ASP A 102 -6.53 14.39 -14.09
N PHE A 103 -6.63 13.07 -13.89
CA PHE A 103 -7.93 12.40 -13.79
C PHE A 103 -8.59 12.71 -12.44
N GLU A 104 -9.82 13.16 -12.47
CA GLU A 104 -10.58 13.63 -11.31
C GLU A 104 -10.90 12.50 -10.32
N GLY A 105 -10.96 11.25 -10.79
CA GLY A 105 -11.20 10.04 -10.00
C GLY A 105 -9.93 9.42 -9.38
N ASP A 106 -8.74 10.00 -9.66
CA ASP A 106 -7.51 9.52 -9.04
C ASP A 106 -7.43 9.95 -7.58
N CYS A 107 -7.56 8.98 -6.66
CA CYS A 107 -7.52 9.24 -5.22
C CYS A 107 -6.19 9.89 -4.76
N ARG A 108 -5.06 9.58 -5.42
CA ARG A 108 -3.77 10.23 -5.12
C ARG A 108 -3.77 11.69 -5.55
N ASN A 109 -4.36 12.00 -6.69
CA ASN A 109 -4.49 13.39 -7.16
C ASN A 109 -5.39 14.20 -6.23
N ILE A 110 -6.53 13.64 -5.80
CA ILE A 110 -7.42 14.29 -4.83
C ILE A 110 -6.63 14.64 -3.54
N LEU A 111 -5.86 13.70 -3.00
CA LEU A 111 -5.04 13.96 -1.81
C LEU A 111 -3.95 15.01 -2.06
N LYS A 112 -3.31 15.02 -3.23
CA LYS A 112 -2.31 16.03 -3.61
C LYS A 112 -2.89 17.44 -3.64
N GLU A 113 -4.09 17.62 -4.17
CA GLU A 113 -4.76 18.92 -4.18
C GLU A 113 -5.08 19.39 -2.75
N VAL A 114 -5.58 18.51 -1.87
CA VAL A 114 -5.80 18.86 -0.46
C VAL A 114 -4.48 19.23 0.25
N ILE A 115 -3.39 18.52 -0.02
CA ILE A 115 -2.06 18.84 0.53
C ILE A 115 -1.59 20.21 0.03
N LYS A 116 -1.81 20.53 -1.24
CA LYS A 116 -1.47 21.81 -1.84
C LYS A 116 -2.25 22.96 -1.20
N ASP A 117 -3.56 22.79 -1.01
CA ASP A 117 -4.42 23.78 -0.33
C ASP A 117 -3.99 24.00 1.13
N SER A 118 -3.62 22.93 1.83
CA SER A 118 -3.09 23.01 3.19
C SER A 118 -1.80 23.84 3.24
N LYS A 119 -0.87 23.57 2.31
CA LYS A 119 0.40 24.32 2.19
C LYS A 119 0.17 25.80 1.88
N GLN A 120 -0.78 26.15 1.03
CA GLN A 120 -1.13 27.53 0.73
C GLN A 120 -1.65 28.28 1.99
N LYS A 121 -2.29 27.57 2.91
CA LYS A 121 -2.72 28.09 4.21
C LYS A 121 -1.59 28.09 5.27
N GLY A 122 -0.40 27.69 4.90
CA GLY A 122 0.79 27.65 5.77
C GLY A 122 0.89 26.39 6.65
N PHE A 123 0.14 25.34 6.35
CA PHE A 123 0.16 24.09 7.12
C PHE A 123 0.78 22.94 6.34
N THR A 124 1.49 22.08 7.06
CA THR A 124 1.87 20.75 6.60
C THR A 124 1.29 19.70 7.53
N CYS A 125 1.03 18.50 7.00
CA CYS A 125 0.39 17.42 7.74
C CYS A 125 1.32 16.21 7.77
N LYS A 126 1.41 15.57 8.94
CA LYS A 126 1.99 14.23 9.12
C LYS A 126 0.89 13.28 9.59
N ILE A 127 0.90 12.07 9.05
CA ILE A 127 -0.11 11.07 9.33
C ILE A 127 0.57 9.77 9.75
N GLY A 128 0.09 9.18 10.85
CA GLY A 128 0.37 7.82 11.29
C GLY A 128 -0.88 6.97 11.13
N CYS A 129 -0.71 5.77 10.61
CA CYS A 129 -1.78 4.79 10.50
C CYS A 129 -1.51 3.62 11.44
N GLU A 130 -2.50 3.24 12.24
CA GLU A 130 -2.55 2.00 13.01
C GLU A 130 -3.60 1.13 12.33
N SER A 131 -3.23 -0.07 11.91
CA SER A 131 -4.12 -0.90 11.11
C SER A 131 -4.19 -2.32 11.63
N GLY A 132 -5.32 -2.64 12.26
CA GLY A 132 -5.68 -3.99 12.65
C GLY A 132 -6.10 -4.85 11.45
N PHE A 133 -5.85 -6.15 11.56
CA PHE A 133 -6.28 -7.14 10.58
C PHE A 133 -6.50 -8.50 11.22
N TYR A 134 -7.35 -9.31 10.59
CA TYR A 134 -7.57 -10.69 10.99
C TYR A 134 -6.85 -11.67 10.06
N LEU A 135 -6.35 -12.77 10.63
CA LEU A 135 -5.83 -13.93 9.91
C LEU A 135 -6.77 -15.13 10.10
N PHE A 136 -7.25 -15.65 8.97
CA PHE A 136 -8.15 -16.80 8.92
C PHE A 136 -7.47 -17.99 8.26
N GLU A 137 -7.88 -19.20 8.63
CA GLU A 137 -7.52 -20.42 7.92
C GLU A 137 -8.14 -20.43 6.52
N GLN A 138 -7.50 -21.12 5.59
CA GLN A 138 -8.05 -21.44 4.28
C GLN A 138 -8.52 -22.90 4.27
N ASP A 139 -9.51 -23.21 3.43
CA ASP A 139 -9.91 -24.57 3.15
C ASP A 139 -8.88 -25.30 2.24
N GLU A 140 -9.12 -26.57 1.97
CA GLU A 140 -8.26 -27.40 1.10
C GLU A 140 -8.16 -26.89 -0.35
N PHE A 141 -9.06 -25.99 -0.77
CA PHE A 141 -9.06 -25.35 -2.09
C PHE A 141 -8.43 -23.95 -2.06
N GLY A 142 -7.96 -23.48 -0.89
CA GLY A 142 -7.40 -22.14 -0.73
C GLY A 142 -8.45 -21.02 -0.59
N ASN A 143 -9.71 -21.35 -0.37
CA ASN A 143 -10.74 -20.34 -0.10
C ASN A 143 -10.67 -19.89 1.36
N PRO A 144 -10.96 -18.61 1.65
CA PRO A 144 -11.02 -18.11 3.02
C PRO A 144 -12.16 -18.78 3.80
N THR A 145 -11.88 -19.16 5.05
CA THR A 145 -12.88 -19.63 6.01
C THR A 145 -13.21 -18.53 7.02
N MET A 146 -14.15 -18.80 7.92
CA MET A 146 -14.44 -17.96 9.09
C MET A 146 -13.74 -18.49 10.36
N ILE A 147 -12.74 -19.35 10.23
CA ILE A 147 -11.97 -19.93 11.33
C ILE A 147 -10.75 -19.06 11.58
N PRO A 148 -10.66 -18.33 12.72
CA PRO A 148 -9.47 -17.58 13.08
C PRO A 148 -8.26 -18.50 13.22
N TYR A 149 -7.09 -18.02 12.84
CA TYR A 149 -5.87 -18.84 12.86
C TYR A 149 -5.43 -19.25 14.25
N ASP A 150 -5.78 -18.48 15.27
CA ASP A 150 -5.55 -18.80 16.67
C ASP A 150 -6.71 -18.36 17.57
N LYS A 151 -6.52 -18.52 18.89
CA LYS A 151 -7.48 -18.12 19.93
C LYS A 151 -6.83 -17.17 20.94
N GLY A 152 -5.77 -16.48 20.53
CA GLY A 152 -5.09 -15.49 21.34
C GLY A 152 -5.99 -14.32 21.71
N THR A 153 -5.58 -13.57 22.71
CA THR A 153 -6.19 -12.33 23.18
C THR A 153 -5.14 -11.22 23.23
N TYR A 154 -5.56 -10.04 23.65
CA TYR A 154 -4.71 -8.84 23.64
C TYR A 154 -3.35 -9.05 24.32
N CYS A 155 -2.28 -8.81 23.56
CA CYS A 155 -0.88 -8.95 23.96
C CYS A 155 -0.47 -10.38 24.40
N ASP A 156 -1.22 -11.41 23.99
CA ASP A 156 -0.81 -12.79 24.19
C ASP A 156 0.50 -13.10 23.45
N ILE A 157 1.18 -14.13 23.93
CA ILE A 157 2.41 -14.68 23.39
C ILE A 157 2.20 -16.13 22.94
N TYR A 158 3.17 -16.69 22.21
CA TYR A 158 3.16 -18.11 21.85
C TYR A 158 3.02 -18.99 23.13
N PRO A 159 2.21 -20.07 23.17
CA PRO A 159 1.53 -20.71 22.03
C PRO A 159 0.12 -20.17 21.70
N ASN A 160 -0.42 -19.24 22.47
CA ASN A 160 -1.75 -18.68 22.23
C ASN A 160 -1.73 -17.80 20.96
N ASP A 161 -0.75 -16.92 20.86
CA ASP A 161 -0.47 -16.13 19.68
C ASP A 161 0.35 -16.96 18.67
N ARG A 162 -0.30 -17.49 17.66
CA ARG A 162 0.33 -18.25 16.57
C ARG A 162 0.76 -17.35 15.42
N CYS A 163 0.38 -16.07 15.47
CA CYS A 163 0.64 -15.09 14.39
C CYS A 163 1.98 -14.37 14.56
N GLU A 164 2.67 -14.50 15.69
CA GLU A 164 3.89 -13.76 16.04
C GLU A 164 4.96 -13.79 14.95
N ASN A 165 5.27 -14.98 14.40
CA ASN A 165 6.28 -15.11 13.33
C ASN A 165 5.84 -14.44 12.02
N ILE A 166 4.55 -14.47 11.70
CA ILE A 166 4.01 -13.82 10.49
C ILE A 166 4.14 -12.30 10.63
N ARG A 167 3.78 -11.74 11.80
CA ARG A 167 3.96 -10.30 12.06
C ARG A 167 5.44 -9.92 12.04
N ARG A 168 6.32 -10.74 12.62
CA ARG A 168 7.78 -10.53 12.56
C ARG A 168 8.28 -10.43 11.11
N ASP A 169 7.90 -11.37 10.27
CA ASP A 169 8.30 -11.37 8.86
C ASP A 169 7.76 -10.13 8.12
N ILE A 170 6.51 -9.74 8.41
CA ILE A 170 5.92 -8.51 7.85
C ILE A 170 6.73 -7.29 8.28
N CYS A 171 7.09 -7.16 9.57
CA CYS A 171 7.88 -6.04 10.07
C CYS A 171 9.24 -5.93 9.38
N LEU A 172 9.96 -7.04 9.22
CA LEU A 172 11.26 -7.05 8.55
C LEU A 172 11.15 -6.60 7.08
N LEU A 173 10.13 -7.07 6.37
CA LEU A 173 9.89 -6.67 4.98
C LEU A 173 9.44 -5.21 4.86
N LEU A 174 8.70 -4.68 5.84
CA LEU A 174 8.37 -3.26 5.91
C LEU A 174 9.64 -2.41 6.05
N GLU A 175 10.59 -2.83 6.90
CA GLU A 175 11.89 -2.14 7.04
C GLU A 175 12.67 -2.14 5.74
N GLU A 176 12.73 -3.26 5.01
CA GLU A 176 13.36 -3.34 3.68
C GLU A 176 12.71 -2.39 2.67
N MET A 177 11.41 -2.12 2.81
CA MET A 177 10.68 -1.14 2.02
C MET A 177 10.84 0.31 2.53
N GLY A 178 11.59 0.54 3.61
CA GLY A 178 11.75 1.86 4.21
C GLY A 178 10.54 2.35 5.01
N ILE A 179 9.60 1.46 5.33
CA ILE A 179 8.48 1.70 6.24
C ILE A 179 8.88 1.14 7.60
N LYS A 180 9.06 1.99 8.61
CA LYS A 180 9.58 1.55 9.91
C LYS A 180 8.47 1.14 10.86
N PRO A 181 8.34 -0.15 11.21
CA PRO A 181 7.44 -0.59 12.26
C PRO A 181 7.84 0.00 13.62
N THR A 182 6.85 0.29 14.46
CA THR A 182 7.04 0.81 15.82
C THR A 182 6.55 -0.17 16.87
N SER A 183 5.47 -0.88 16.58
CA SER A 183 4.93 -1.93 17.46
C SER A 183 4.25 -3.03 16.65
N SER A 184 4.12 -4.20 17.28
CA SER A 184 3.45 -5.37 16.71
C SER A 184 2.94 -6.24 17.85
N HIS A 185 1.65 -6.53 17.88
CA HIS A 185 1.05 -7.32 18.94
C HIS A 185 -0.18 -8.09 18.44
N HIS A 186 -0.59 -9.09 19.23
CA HIS A 186 -1.87 -9.73 19.08
C HIS A 186 -2.97 -8.81 19.62
N GLU A 187 -4.07 -8.66 18.87
CA GLU A 187 -5.22 -7.87 19.26
C GLU A 187 -6.25 -8.68 20.08
N GLN A 188 -7.38 -8.05 20.43
CA GLN A 188 -8.37 -8.62 21.34
C GLN A 188 -9.08 -9.85 20.76
N GLY A 189 -9.39 -9.82 19.47
CA GLY A 189 -10.11 -10.91 18.80
C GLY A 189 -9.19 -12.07 18.41
N PRO A 190 -9.72 -13.31 18.35
CA PRO A 190 -8.94 -14.49 17.94
C PRO A 190 -8.42 -14.29 16.50
N GLY A 191 -7.13 -14.55 16.28
CA GLY A 191 -6.46 -14.32 15.00
C GLY A 191 -6.37 -12.84 14.59
N GLN A 192 -6.65 -11.91 15.50
CA GLN A 192 -6.57 -10.47 15.25
C GLN A 192 -5.18 -9.93 15.60
N ASN A 193 -4.65 -9.11 14.74
CA ASN A 193 -3.28 -8.59 14.78
C ASN A 193 -3.24 -7.11 14.51
N GLU A 194 -2.24 -6.42 15.06
CA GLU A 194 -1.92 -5.03 14.71
C GLU A 194 -0.42 -4.84 14.52
N ILE A 195 -0.06 -4.01 13.57
CA ILE A 195 1.31 -3.55 13.34
C ILE A 195 1.24 -2.05 13.07
N ASP A 196 1.93 -1.29 13.92
CA ASP A 196 2.05 0.15 13.80
C ASP A 196 3.39 0.51 13.15
N TYR A 197 3.45 1.65 12.48
CA TYR A 197 4.65 2.15 11.85
C TYR A 197 4.75 3.68 11.93
N GLU A 198 5.97 4.20 11.78
CA GLU A 198 6.25 5.63 11.91
C GLU A 198 5.34 6.47 10.99
N TYR A 199 4.91 7.63 11.51
CA TYR A 199 4.17 8.61 10.73
C TYR A 199 5.05 9.21 9.61
N SER A 200 4.41 9.60 8.53
CA SER A 200 5.04 10.23 7.37
C SER A 200 4.21 11.42 6.86
N ASN A 201 4.65 12.06 5.78
CA ASN A 201 3.79 13.03 5.11
C ASN A 201 2.52 12.34 4.57
N ALA A 202 1.44 13.11 4.40
CA ALA A 202 0.12 12.55 4.13
C ALA A 202 0.06 11.64 2.88
N LEU A 203 0.76 12.00 1.79
CA LEU A 203 0.77 11.17 0.59
C LEU A 203 1.55 9.87 0.80
N SER A 204 2.73 9.96 1.42
CA SER A 204 3.50 8.77 1.75
C SER A 204 2.78 7.86 2.74
N ALA A 205 2.03 8.40 3.70
CA ALA A 205 1.23 7.61 4.64
C ALA A 205 0.14 6.80 3.92
N ALA A 206 -0.54 7.41 2.95
CA ALA A 206 -1.52 6.70 2.11
C ALA A 206 -0.86 5.60 1.28
N ASP A 207 0.27 5.90 0.61
CA ASP A 207 1.04 4.92 -0.17
C ASP A 207 1.57 3.77 0.72
N ASN A 208 2.01 4.07 1.93
CA ASN A 208 2.48 3.09 2.91
C ASN A 208 1.36 2.17 3.37
N LEU A 209 0.16 2.70 3.64
CA LEU A 209 -1.00 1.89 4.04
C LEU A 209 -1.40 0.89 2.94
N ILE A 210 -1.43 1.32 1.68
CA ILE A 210 -1.70 0.42 0.55
C ILE A 210 -0.60 -0.65 0.41
N SER A 211 0.65 -0.26 0.61
CA SER A 211 1.80 -1.17 0.58
C SER A 211 1.73 -2.19 1.72
N PHE A 212 1.45 -1.74 2.94
CA PHE A 212 1.24 -2.57 4.13
C PHE A 212 0.15 -3.62 3.90
N ARG A 213 -1.05 -3.20 3.45
CA ARG A 213 -2.16 -4.11 3.17
C ARG A 213 -1.79 -5.17 2.12
N SER A 214 -1.05 -4.77 1.08
CA SER A 214 -0.60 -5.69 0.04
C SER A 214 0.41 -6.71 0.58
N LEU A 215 1.37 -6.26 1.41
CA LEU A 215 2.36 -7.12 2.05
C LEU A 215 1.71 -8.11 3.01
N VAL A 216 0.83 -7.65 3.91
CA VAL A 216 0.12 -8.51 4.86
C VAL A 216 -0.65 -9.61 4.13
N LYS A 217 -1.41 -9.27 3.09
CA LYS A 217 -2.14 -10.26 2.29
C LYS A 217 -1.21 -11.26 1.60
N THR A 218 -0.08 -10.79 1.09
CA THR A 218 0.91 -11.66 0.45
C THR A 218 1.51 -12.63 1.47
N LYS A 219 1.95 -12.12 2.63
CA LYS A 219 2.56 -12.97 3.68
C LYS A 219 1.56 -13.95 4.28
N ALA A 220 0.31 -13.55 4.47
CA ALA A 220 -0.75 -14.46 4.88
C ALA A 220 -0.92 -15.60 3.87
N SER A 221 -1.04 -15.26 2.58
CA SER A 221 -1.19 -16.26 1.51
C SER A 221 0.01 -17.22 1.41
N GLU A 222 1.24 -16.74 1.57
CA GLU A 222 2.45 -17.57 1.61
C GLU A 222 2.47 -18.57 2.79
N ASN A 223 1.74 -18.24 3.86
CA ASN A 223 1.58 -19.11 5.03
C ASN A 223 0.27 -19.92 5.02
N GLY A 224 -0.43 -19.99 3.88
CA GLY A 224 -1.70 -20.73 3.76
C GLY A 224 -2.85 -20.09 4.52
N LEU A 225 -2.80 -18.77 4.75
CA LEU A 225 -3.79 -18.01 5.48
C LEU A 225 -4.43 -16.93 4.61
N PHE A 226 -5.58 -16.45 5.07
CA PHE A 226 -6.28 -15.31 4.48
C PHE A 226 -6.26 -14.12 5.42
N ALA A 227 -5.77 -12.98 4.95
CA ALA A 227 -5.78 -11.73 5.71
C ALA A 227 -7.00 -10.88 5.36
N SER A 228 -7.77 -10.51 6.35
CA SER A 228 -8.95 -9.63 6.23
C SER A 228 -8.70 -8.27 6.88
N PHE A 229 -8.94 -7.22 6.11
CA PHE A 229 -9.02 -5.83 6.59
C PHE A 229 -10.48 -5.34 6.67
N MET A 230 -11.43 -6.26 6.70
CA MET A 230 -12.83 -5.94 6.94
C MET A 230 -12.98 -5.34 8.35
N PRO A 231 -13.71 -4.23 8.53
CA PRO A 231 -13.83 -3.58 9.83
C PRO A 231 -14.31 -4.51 10.96
N ARG A 232 -15.20 -5.42 10.67
CA ARG A 232 -15.69 -6.43 11.64
C ARG A 232 -16.03 -7.73 10.93
N PRO A 233 -15.04 -8.61 10.69
CA PRO A 233 -15.27 -9.84 9.94
C PRO A 233 -16.02 -10.92 10.75
N LEU A 234 -15.95 -10.88 12.08
CA LEU A 234 -16.64 -11.79 12.99
C LEU A 234 -17.68 -11.02 13.82
N GLU A 235 -18.93 -11.43 13.78
CA GLU A 235 -20.05 -10.68 14.37
C GLU A 235 -19.93 -10.55 15.90
N THR A 236 -19.41 -11.58 16.59
CA THR A 236 -19.28 -11.64 18.04
C THR A 236 -17.95 -11.11 18.58
N GLU A 237 -16.99 -10.85 17.71
CA GLU A 237 -15.62 -10.48 18.08
C GLU A 237 -15.36 -8.98 17.88
N CYS A 238 -14.21 -8.52 18.36
CA CYS A 238 -13.78 -7.13 18.20
C CYS A 238 -13.59 -6.77 16.73
N GLY A 239 -13.97 -5.57 16.33
CA GLY A 239 -13.65 -5.01 15.03
C GLY A 239 -12.18 -4.63 14.92
N SER A 240 -11.64 -4.63 13.69
CA SER A 240 -10.31 -4.10 13.41
C SER A 240 -10.37 -2.58 13.29
N GLY A 241 -9.50 -1.89 14.05
CA GLY A 241 -9.30 -0.45 13.92
C GLY A 241 -8.55 -0.11 12.64
N LEU A 242 -8.87 1.05 12.09
CA LEU A 242 -8.00 1.80 11.20
C LEU A 242 -7.93 3.21 11.78
N HIS A 243 -6.95 3.46 12.63
CA HIS A 243 -6.77 4.76 13.25
C HIS A 243 -5.85 5.62 12.38
N ILE A 244 -6.31 6.83 12.10
CA ILE A 244 -5.54 7.83 11.35
C ILE A 244 -5.20 8.96 12.29
N ASN A 245 -3.97 8.94 12.80
CA ASN A 245 -3.44 9.96 13.69
C ASN A 245 -2.87 11.12 12.87
N ILE A 246 -3.38 12.33 13.11
CA ILE A 246 -3.03 13.52 12.32
C ILE A 246 -2.30 14.50 13.21
N SER A 247 -1.14 14.99 12.75
CA SER A 247 -0.42 16.10 13.33
C SER A 247 -0.28 17.23 12.31
N LEU A 248 -0.64 18.45 12.71
CA LEU A 248 -0.46 19.64 11.88
C LEU A 248 0.78 20.41 12.32
N TYR A 249 1.50 20.92 11.33
CA TYR A 249 2.71 21.71 11.52
C TYR A 249 2.56 23.06 10.85
N LYS A 250 2.99 24.11 11.55
CA LYS A 250 3.18 25.45 11.01
C LYS A 250 4.59 25.90 11.38
N ASP A 251 5.35 26.43 10.42
CA ASP A 251 6.75 26.84 10.62
C ASP A 251 7.60 25.75 11.31
N ASN A 252 7.42 24.49 10.88
CA ASN A 252 8.06 23.27 11.43
C ASN A 252 7.75 22.99 12.91
N LYS A 253 6.75 23.64 13.50
CA LYS A 253 6.28 23.35 14.85
C LYS A 253 4.95 22.62 14.79
N ASN A 254 4.82 21.55 15.57
CA ASN A 254 3.52 20.91 15.81
C ASN A 254 2.63 21.91 16.55
N ILE A 255 1.39 22.06 16.08
CA ILE A 255 0.43 23.06 16.58
C ILE A 255 -0.72 22.46 17.38
N PHE A 256 -0.67 21.14 17.66
CA PHE A 256 -1.57 20.48 18.61
C PHE A 256 -0.94 20.38 19.99
#